data_e15711dcdb391bba1ab2301318f0ef6a
#
_entry.id   e15711dcdb391bba1ab2301318f0ef6a
#
_cell.length_a   1.000
_cell.length_b   1.000
_cell.length_c   1.000
_cell.angle_alpha   90.00
_cell.angle_beta   90.00
_cell.angle_gamma   90.00
#
_symmetry.space_group_name_H-M   'P 1'
#
loop_
_entity.id
_entity.type
_entity.pdbx_description
1 polymer ?
#
loop_
_entity_poly.entity_id
_entity_poly.type
_entity_poly.pdbx_seq_one_letter_code
_entity_poly.pdbx_strand_id
1 'polypeptide(L)'
;VNAVRDYAVNGALFYAKHLAKNTTYKKIFAFGVSGDERKHKISPLYVDETEFYRELPEVQSFISFNEDNIDEYYTREVLKEDTDTEKETAEILKAAAVLHEDLRNYGNLLDTEKPLIVSGIMLALREAEFKNFSINDLTGDTIKTDGQKIYDAIDANLKRANVSPAVKKDKILGQFAFIKDTVKLNEIDDKLNKTPLKHFAEFLYG
;
A
#
# COMPACT_ATOMS: atom_id res chain seq x y z
N VAL A 1 -44.90 -2.83 -14.42
CA VAL A 1 -43.64 -2.07 -14.54
C VAL A 1 -42.49 -2.83 -13.88
N ASN A 2 -42.76 -3.61 -12.80
CA ASN A 2 -41.72 -4.42 -12.14
C ASN A 2 -41.34 -5.68 -12.92
N ALA A 3 -42.23 -6.19 -13.80
CA ALA A 3 -42.04 -7.45 -14.54
C ALA A 3 -40.82 -7.44 -15.50
N VAL A 4 -40.50 -6.31 -16.12
CA VAL A 4 -39.39 -6.23 -17.10
C VAL A 4 -38.05 -6.35 -16.44
N ARG A 5 -37.86 -5.74 -15.26
CA ARG A 5 -36.64 -5.86 -14.45
C ARG A 5 -36.40 -7.30 -13.98
N ASP A 6 -37.47 -7.93 -13.50
CA ASP A 6 -37.46 -9.32 -13.05
C ASP A 6 -37.22 -10.30 -14.20
N TYR A 7 -37.62 -9.95 -15.43
CA TYR A 7 -37.43 -10.80 -16.59
C TYR A 7 -35.98 -10.93 -17.02
N ALA A 8 -35.23 -9.83 -17.07
CA ALA A 8 -33.82 -9.86 -17.49
C ALA A 8 -32.96 -10.65 -16.49
N VAL A 9 -33.16 -10.40 -15.19
CA VAL A 9 -32.41 -11.09 -14.10
C VAL A 9 -32.85 -12.56 -14.04
N ASN A 10 -34.17 -12.85 -14.10
CA ASN A 10 -34.68 -14.22 -14.05
C ASN A 10 -34.24 -15.06 -15.26
N GLY A 11 -34.20 -14.46 -16.46
CA GLY A 11 -33.68 -15.12 -17.65
C GLY A 11 -32.20 -15.45 -17.52
N ALA A 12 -31.37 -14.50 -17.05
CA ALA A 12 -29.95 -14.71 -16.80
C ALA A 12 -29.71 -15.83 -15.77
N LEU A 13 -30.46 -15.83 -14.66
CA LEU A 13 -30.39 -16.86 -13.63
C LEU A 13 -30.77 -18.25 -14.18
N PHE A 14 -31.83 -18.33 -14.96
CA PHE A 14 -32.25 -19.59 -15.57
C PHE A 14 -31.18 -20.20 -16.46
N TYR A 15 -30.56 -19.38 -17.33
CA TYR A 15 -29.49 -19.84 -18.21
C TYR A 15 -28.22 -20.19 -17.41
N ALA A 16 -27.85 -19.41 -16.39
CA ALA A 16 -26.70 -19.70 -15.56
C ALA A 16 -26.84 -21.03 -14.80
N LYS A 17 -28.01 -21.31 -14.22
CA LYS A 17 -28.31 -22.61 -13.60
C LYS A 17 -28.27 -23.76 -14.59
N HIS A 18 -28.81 -23.55 -15.80
CA HIS A 18 -28.74 -24.55 -16.86
C HIS A 18 -27.29 -24.86 -17.25
N LEU A 19 -26.43 -23.84 -17.36
CA LEU A 19 -25.02 -24.02 -17.65
C LEU A 19 -24.29 -24.74 -16.49
N ALA A 20 -24.53 -24.34 -15.24
CA ALA A 20 -23.95 -24.98 -14.07
C ALA A 20 -24.27 -26.49 -14.03
N LYS A 21 -25.49 -26.86 -14.39
CA LYS A 21 -25.96 -28.25 -14.41
C LYS A 21 -25.41 -29.09 -15.55
N ASN A 22 -25.28 -28.48 -16.74
CA ASN A 22 -25.01 -29.21 -17.99
C ASN A 22 -23.59 -29.01 -18.53
N THR A 23 -22.74 -28.32 -17.82
CA THR A 23 -21.34 -28.06 -18.21
C THR A 23 -20.38 -28.29 -17.04
N THR A 24 -19.10 -28.16 -17.30
CA THR A 24 -18.03 -28.28 -16.27
C THR A 24 -17.72 -26.96 -15.58
N TYR A 25 -18.45 -25.89 -15.86
CA TYR A 25 -18.23 -24.58 -15.23
C TYR A 25 -18.68 -24.62 -13.77
N LYS A 26 -17.75 -24.25 -12.86
CA LYS A 26 -17.98 -24.26 -11.42
C LYS A 26 -18.39 -22.93 -10.86
N LYS A 27 -18.04 -21.83 -11.56
CA LYS A 27 -18.32 -20.45 -11.16
C LYS A 27 -18.82 -19.70 -12.38
N ILE A 28 -20.02 -19.16 -12.29
CA ILE A 28 -20.67 -18.47 -13.41
C ILE A 28 -21.15 -17.11 -12.92
N PHE A 29 -20.69 -16.04 -13.58
CA PHE A 29 -21.32 -14.74 -13.47
C PHE A 29 -22.31 -14.55 -14.60
N ALA A 30 -23.54 -14.20 -14.26
CA ALA A 30 -24.60 -13.87 -15.21
C ALA A 30 -25.10 -12.45 -14.97
N PHE A 31 -25.64 -11.82 -16.01
CA PHE A 31 -26.00 -10.40 -15.95
C PHE A 31 -27.41 -10.19 -16.50
N GLY A 32 -28.27 -9.61 -15.67
CA GLY A 32 -29.51 -9.02 -16.12
C GLY A 32 -29.28 -7.56 -16.49
N VAL A 33 -29.47 -7.19 -17.76
CA VAL A 33 -29.38 -5.79 -18.21
C VAL A 33 -30.76 -5.26 -18.48
N SER A 34 -31.13 -4.13 -17.89
CA SER A 34 -32.43 -3.49 -18.08
C SER A 34 -32.28 -1.99 -18.30
N GLY A 35 -33.17 -1.40 -19.08
CA GLY A 35 -33.13 0.03 -19.41
C GLY A 35 -32.92 0.27 -20.89
N ASP A 36 -32.45 1.45 -21.24
CA ASP A 36 -32.17 1.90 -22.60
C ASP A 36 -30.73 2.41 -22.76
N GLU A 37 -30.38 2.89 -23.95
CA GLU A 37 -29.04 3.42 -24.26
C GLU A 37 -28.57 4.58 -23.34
N ARG A 38 -29.52 5.34 -22.78
CA ARG A 38 -29.24 6.51 -21.95
C ARG A 38 -29.20 6.19 -20.46
N LYS A 39 -30.00 5.19 -20.05
CA LYS A 39 -30.10 4.80 -18.64
C LYS A 39 -30.35 3.31 -18.56
N HIS A 40 -29.33 2.57 -18.16
CA HIS A 40 -29.40 1.14 -17.97
C HIS A 40 -28.90 0.74 -16.59
N LYS A 41 -29.26 -0.45 -16.18
CA LYS A 41 -28.80 -1.11 -14.97
C LYS A 41 -28.28 -2.49 -15.34
N ILE A 42 -27.14 -2.82 -14.76
CA ILE A 42 -26.52 -4.13 -14.87
C ILE A 42 -26.64 -4.77 -13.49
N SER A 43 -27.38 -5.87 -13.41
CA SER A 43 -27.59 -6.65 -12.17
C SER A 43 -26.82 -7.96 -12.28
N PRO A 44 -25.63 -8.07 -11.66
CA PRO A 44 -24.85 -9.29 -11.68
C PRO A 44 -25.45 -10.35 -10.77
N LEU A 45 -25.28 -11.61 -11.17
CA LEU A 45 -25.62 -12.81 -10.41
C LEU A 45 -24.40 -13.73 -10.40
N TYR A 46 -24.19 -14.40 -9.30
CA TYR A 46 -23.24 -15.50 -9.20
C TYR A 46 -23.99 -16.82 -9.05
N VAL A 47 -23.56 -17.84 -9.78
CA VAL A 47 -24.11 -19.21 -9.69
C VAL A 47 -22.94 -20.20 -9.61
N ASP A 48 -22.99 -21.16 -8.68
CA ASP A 48 -21.99 -22.20 -8.56
C ASP A 48 -22.46 -23.55 -9.17
N GLU A 49 -21.58 -24.53 -9.11
CA GLU A 49 -21.82 -25.89 -9.63
C GLU A 49 -22.99 -26.63 -8.93
N THR A 50 -23.42 -26.17 -7.74
CA THR A 50 -24.56 -26.75 -7.00
C THR A 50 -25.89 -26.09 -7.32
N GLU A 51 -25.91 -25.17 -8.30
CA GLU A 51 -27.04 -24.28 -8.64
C GLU A 51 -27.39 -23.27 -7.52
N PHE A 52 -26.55 -23.16 -6.47
CA PHE A 52 -26.66 -22.05 -5.53
C PHE A 52 -26.41 -20.74 -6.23
N TYR A 53 -27.19 -19.70 -5.92
CA TYR A 53 -27.02 -18.41 -6.51
C TYR A 53 -27.02 -17.29 -5.49
N ARG A 54 -26.39 -16.19 -5.86
CA ARG A 54 -26.37 -14.94 -5.09
C ARG A 54 -26.59 -13.77 -6.04
N GLU A 55 -27.49 -12.88 -5.66
CA GLU A 55 -27.61 -11.57 -6.30
C GLU A 55 -26.50 -10.68 -5.77
N LEU A 56 -25.84 -9.96 -6.67
CA LEU A 56 -24.72 -9.08 -6.36
C LEU A 56 -25.14 -7.62 -6.54
N PRO A 57 -24.41 -6.66 -5.95
CA PRO A 57 -24.71 -5.24 -6.12
C PRO A 57 -24.74 -4.81 -7.58
N GLU A 58 -25.69 -3.93 -7.93
CA GLU A 58 -25.78 -3.35 -9.28
C GLU A 58 -24.47 -2.65 -9.66
N VAL A 59 -24.00 -2.84 -10.88
CA VAL A 59 -22.79 -2.20 -11.41
C VAL A 59 -23.11 -1.30 -12.59
N GLN A 60 -22.23 -0.32 -12.85
CA GLN A 60 -22.41 0.62 -13.95
C GLN A 60 -21.69 0.18 -15.24
N SER A 61 -20.80 -0.80 -15.15
CA SER A 61 -20.00 -1.30 -16.27
C SER A 61 -19.52 -2.73 -16.02
N PHE A 62 -18.96 -3.36 -17.04
CA PHE A 62 -18.38 -4.70 -16.97
C PHE A 62 -16.87 -4.73 -16.61
N ILE A 63 -16.29 -3.61 -16.20
CA ILE A 63 -14.84 -3.50 -15.93
C ILE A 63 -14.38 -4.51 -14.88
N SER A 64 -15.20 -4.78 -13.86
CA SER A 64 -14.86 -5.74 -12.80
C SER A 64 -14.93 -7.22 -13.25
N PHE A 65 -15.36 -7.50 -14.47
CA PHE A 65 -15.60 -8.87 -14.96
C PHE A 65 -14.67 -9.26 -16.12
N ASN A 66 -13.49 -8.67 -16.19
CA ASN A 66 -12.42 -9.07 -17.08
C ASN A 66 -11.42 -10.01 -16.35
N GLU A 67 -10.45 -10.56 -17.08
CA GLU A 67 -9.45 -11.48 -16.56
C GLU A 67 -8.64 -10.89 -15.38
N ASP A 68 -8.37 -9.59 -15.39
CA ASP A 68 -7.52 -8.93 -14.38
C ASP A 68 -8.26 -8.67 -13.06
N ASN A 69 -9.59 -8.48 -13.12
CA ASN A 69 -10.36 -7.96 -11.98
C ASN A 69 -11.38 -8.95 -11.39
N ILE A 70 -11.68 -10.05 -12.10
CA ILE A 70 -12.79 -10.94 -11.75
C ILE A 70 -12.54 -11.68 -10.44
N ASP A 71 -11.31 -12.06 -10.15
CA ASP A 71 -10.96 -12.78 -8.91
C ASP A 71 -11.08 -11.88 -7.69
N GLU A 72 -10.68 -10.61 -7.80
CA GLU A 72 -10.85 -9.62 -6.75
C GLU A 72 -12.34 -9.33 -6.51
N TYR A 73 -13.12 -9.17 -7.57
CA TYR A 73 -14.57 -8.99 -7.48
C TYR A 73 -15.24 -10.20 -6.82
N TYR A 74 -14.84 -11.42 -7.18
CA TYR A 74 -15.36 -12.66 -6.59
C TYR A 74 -15.06 -12.72 -5.09
N THR A 75 -13.83 -12.44 -4.68
CA THR A 75 -13.41 -12.45 -3.27
C THR A 75 -14.25 -11.46 -2.47
N ARG A 76 -14.37 -10.23 -2.93
CA ARG A 76 -15.10 -9.17 -2.24
C ARG A 76 -16.62 -9.37 -2.23
N GLU A 77 -17.23 -9.67 -3.38
CA GLU A 77 -18.68 -9.64 -3.51
C GLU A 77 -19.35 -11.00 -3.29
N VAL A 78 -18.67 -12.08 -3.62
CA VAL A 78 -19.22 -13.44 -3.44
C VAL A 78 -18.77 -14.05 -2.12
N LEU A 79 -17.47 -14.05 -1.82
CA LEU A 79 -16.96 -14.61 -0.57
C LEU A 79 -17.19 -13.67 0.62
N LYS A 80 -17.30 -12.37 0.39
CA LYS A 80 -17.37 -11.32 1.44
C LYS A 80 -16.12 -11.28 2.31
N GLU A 81 -15.00 -11.53 1.70
CA GLU A 81 -13.68 -11.45 2.30
C GLU A 81 -12.95 -10.21 1.78
N ASP A 82 -12.02 -9.70 2.59
CA ASP A 82 -11.13 -8.64 2.14
C ASP A 82 -10.24 -9.16 1.01
N THR A 83 -10.07 -8.36 -0.01
CA THR A 83 -9.16 -8.66 -1.12
C THR A 83 -7.71 -8.61 -0.63
N ASP A 84 -6.79 -9.23 -1.35
CA ASP A 84 -5.38 -9.19 -0.99
C ASP A 84 -4.86 -7.74 -0.96
N THR A 85 -5.30 -6.90 -1.89
CA THR A 85 -4.98 -5.45 -1.91
C THR A 85 -5.50 -4.73 -0.64
N GLU A 86 -6.70 -5.06 -0.15
CA GLU A 86 -7.26 -4.48 1.07
C GLU A 86 -6.50 -4.95 2.31
N LYS A 87 -6.11 -6.22 2.37
CA LYS A 87 -5.28 -6.78 3.45
C LYS A 87 -3.92 -6.12 3.48
N GLU A 88 -3.22 -6.05 2.34
CA GLU A 88 -1.93 -5.36 2.24
C GLU A 88 -2.02 -3.88 2.64
N THR A 89 -3.08 -3.18 2.21
CA THR A 89 -3.32 -1.78 2.59
C THR A 89 -3.51 -1.64 4.09
N ALA A 90 -4.28 -2.54 4.72
CA ALA A 90 -4.50 -2.53 6.16
C ALA A 90 -3.21 -2.79 6.94
N GLU A 91 -2.36 -3.70 6.46
CA GLU A 91 -1.05 -3.97 7.05
C GLU A 91 -0.11 -2.76 6.94
N ILE A 92 -0.05 -2.10 5.78
CA ILE A 92 0.73 -0.88 5.58
C ILE A 92 0.26 0.23 6.52
N LEU A 93 -1.05 0.44 6.65
CA LEU A 93 -1.60 1.46 7.55
C LEU A 93 -1.28 1.16 9.01
N LYS A 94 -1.33 -0.11 9.41
CA LYS A 94 -0.94 -0.53 10.77
C LYS A 94 0.55 -0.29 11.03
N ALA A 95 1.41 -0.65 10.09
CA ALA A 95 2.84 -0.39 10.18
C ALA A 95 3.14 1.11 10.24
N ALA A 96 2.48 1.92 9.42
CA ALA A 96 2.63 3.38 9.43
C ALA A 96 2.21 3.99 10.79
N ALA A 97 1.14 3.48 11.41
CA ALA A 97 0.71 3.94 12.74
C ALA A 97 1.74 3.61 13.82
N VAL A 98 2.34 2.42 13.80
CA VAL A 98 3.43 2.02 14.71
C VAL A 98 4.62 2.94 14.52
N LEU A 99 5.07 3.14 13.28
CA LEU A 99 6.20 4.03 12.99
C LEU A 99 5.93 5.47 13.45
N HIS A 100 4.71 5.97 13.26
CA HIS A 100 4.33 7.32 13.72
C HIS A 100 4.48 7.47 15.24
N GLU A 101 4.04 6.47 16.02
CA GLU A 101 4.19 6.45 17.47
C GLU A 101 5.67 6.34 17.89
N ASP A 102 6.45 5.52 17.21
CA ASP A 102 7.88 5.38 17.48
C ASP A 102 8.66 6.66 17.19
N LEU A 103 8.35 7.34 16.10
CA LEU A 103 8.91 8.65 15.76
C LEU A 103 8.61 9.70 16.84
N ARG A 104 7.40 9.65 17.44
CA ARG A 104 7.01 10.53 18.53
C ARG A 104 7.74 10.17 19.83
N ASN A 105 7.75 8.90 20.20
CA ASN A 105 8.20 8.45 21.52
C ASN A 105 9.73 8.45 21.62
N TYR A 106 10.42 8.02 20.58
CA TYR A 106 11.87 7.88 20.57
C TYR A 106 12.60 9.03 19.87
N GLY A 107 12.00 9.59 18.80
CA GLY A 107 12.61 10.67 18.05
C GLY A 107 12.45 12.05 18.68
N ASN A 108 11.40 12.27 19.46
CA ASN A 108 10.97 13.60 19.95
C ASN A 108 10.87 14.62 18.81
N LEU A 109 10.35 14.19 17.67
CA LEU A 109 10.29 14.94 16.43
C LEU A 109 9.04 15.81 16.35
N LEU A 110 9.19 16.98 15.77
CA LEU A 110 8.05 17.79 15.36
C LEU A 110 7.27 17.09 14.22
N ASP A 111 5.98 17.41 14.09
CA ASP A 111 5.16 16.78 13.04
C ASP A 111 5.68 17.05 11.63
N THR A 112 6.35 18.19 11.42
CA THR A 112 7.00 18.55 10.15
C THR A 112 8.30 17.77 9.88
N GLU A 113 8.95 17.26 10.92
CA GLU A 113 10.20 16.50 10.82
C GLU A 113 9.98 15.02 10.56
N LYS A 114 8.83 14.46 10.99
CA LYS A 114 8.52 13.04 10.81
C LYS A 114 8.54 12.57 9.35
N PRO A 115 7.91 13.26 8.38
CA PRO A 115 8.04 12.88 6.97
C PRO A 115 9.46 13.05 6.43
N LEU A 116 10.21 14.04 6.92
CA LEU A 116 11.57 14.28 6.48
C LEU A 116 12.52 13.17 6.95
N ILE A 117 12.41 12.72 8.22
CA ILE A 117 13.28 11.65 8.69
C ILE A 117 13.01 10.33 7.95
N VAL A 118 11.75 9.99 7.70
CA VAL A 118 11.38 8.82 6.91
C VAL A 118 11.97 8.92 5.49
N SER A 119 11.78 10.05 4.83
CA SER A 119 12.33 10.29 3.49
C SER A 119 13.87 10.24 3.48
N GLY A 120 14.52 10.84 4.50
CA GLY A 120 15.96 10.84 4.63
C GLY A 120 16.54 9.44 4.81
N ILE A 121 15.93 8.63 5.68
CA ILE A 121 16.35 7.24 5.88
C ILE A 121 16.13 6.41 4.60
N MET A 122 15.01 6.57 3.90
CA MET A 122 14.77 5.88 2.63
C MET A 122 15.80 6.25 1.55
N LEU A 123 16.20 7.53 1.49
CA LEU A 123 17.27 7.97 0.59
C LEU A 123 18.62 7.35 0.95
N ALA A 124 18.93 7.23 2.26
CA ALA A 124 20.13 6.57 2.73
C ALA A 124 20.12 5.06 2.44
N LEU A 125 19.01 4.38 2.66
CA LEU A 125 18.86 2.96 2.36
C LEU A 125 19.09 2.64 0.88
N ARG A 126 18.69 3.53 -0.03
CA ARG A 126 19.02 3.38 -1.48
C ARG A 126 20.52 3.36 -1.75
N GLU A 127 21.34 3.98 -0.90
CA GLU A 127 22.78 3.97 -1.04
C GLU A 127 23.42 2.62 -0.69
N ALA A 128 22.67 1.72 -0.04
CA ALA A 128 23.14 0.36 0.23
C ALA A 128 23.43 -0.43 -1.07
N GLU A 129 22.65 -0.21 -2.12
CA GLU A 129 22.88 -0.81 -3.45
C GLU A 129 24.25 -0.45 -4.05
N PHE A 130 24.76 0.71 -3.66
CA PHE A 130 26.04 1.25 -4.13
C PHE A 130 27.18 1.10 -3.12
N LYS A 131 26.94 0.36 -2.02
CA LYS A 131 27.89 0.12 -0.92
C LYS A 131 28.38 1.41 -0.21
N ASN A 132 27.58 2.48 -0.28
CA ASN A 132 27.89 3.75 0.39
C ASN A 132 27.22 3.88 1.76
N PHE A 133 26.33 2.95 2.12
CA PHE A 133 25.62 2.93 3.38
C PHE A 133 25.21 1.50 3.76
N SER A 134 25.21 1.20 5.04
CA SER A 134 24.65 -0.03 5.59
C SER A 134 23.95 0.27 6.92
N ILE A 135 22.83 -0.38 7.18
CA ILE A 135 22.16 -0.30 8.49
C ILE A 135 23.08 -0.79 9.61
N ASN A 136 23.96 -1.76 9.31
CA ASN A 136 24.92 -2.29 10.26
C ASN A 136 25.99 -1.25 10.69
N ASP A 137 26.17 -0.20 9.89
CA ASP A 137 27.09 0.90 10.24
C ASP A 137 26.51 1.82 11.33
N LEU A 138 25.19 1.75 11.57
CA LEU A 138 24.50 2.51 12.61
C LEU A 138 24.76 1.84 13.98
N THR A 139 25.80 2.28 14.65
CA THR A 139 26.30 1.66 15.89
C THR A 139 26.18 2.55 17.12
N GLY A 140 25.68 3.79 16.96
CA GLY A 140 25.64 4.79 18.04
C GLY A 140 27.01 5.34 18.35
N ASP A 141 27.93 5.38 17.38
CA ASP A 141 29.27 5.91 17.53
C ASP A 141 29.24 7.43 17.82
N THR A 142 30.07 7.88 18.74
CA THR A 142 30.15 9.29 19.13
C THR A 142 31.05 10.13 18.23
N ILE A 143 31.99 9.52 17.49
CA ILE A 143 32.90 10.23 16.58
C ILE A 143 32.19 10.53 15.26
N LYS A 144 31.57 9.52 14.65
CA LYS A 144 30.75 9.68 13.49
C LYS A 144 29.36 9.14 13.81
N THR A 145 28.48 10.02 14.24
CA THR A 145 27.13 9.65 14.70
C THR A 145 26.30 8.96 13.60
N ASP A 146 25.29 8.22 13.99
CA ASP A 146 24.39 7.55 13.05
C ASP A 146 23.70 8.57 12.13
N GLY A 147 23.32 9.74 12.68
CA GLY A 147 22.77 10.84 11.89
C GLY A 147 23.75 11.41 10.87
N GLN A 148 25.04 11.51 11.21
CA GLN A 148 26.05 11.93 10.24
C GLN A 148 26.21 10.90 9.11
N LYS A 149 26.16 9.60 9.40
CA LYS A 149 26.22 8.53 8.39
C LYS A 149 25.03 8.59 7.43
N ILE A 150 23.83 8.78 7.98
CA ILE A 150 22.61 8.95 7.18
C ILE A 150 22.69 10.23 6.33
N TYR A 151 23.12 11.34 6.91
CA TYR A 151 23.24 12.62 6.19
C TYR A 151 24.24 12.54 5.03
N ASP A 152 25.40 11.88 5.24
CA ASP A 152 26.40 11.65 4.20
C ASP A 152 25.83 10.77 3.06
N ALA A 153 25.04 9.76 3.43
CA ALA A 153 24.36 8.90 2.44
C ALA A 153 23.31 9.68 1.63
N ILE A 154 22.57 10.58 2.26
CA ILE A 154 21.62 11.47 1.55
C ILE A 154 22.37 12.37 0.57
N ASP A 155 23.50 12.97 0.97
CA ASP A 155 24.32 13.81 0.07
C ASP A 155 24.86 13.00 -1.12
N ALA A 156 25.32 11.77 -0.88
CA ALA A 156 25.75 10.86 -1.93
C ALA A 156 24.60 10.53 -2.92
N ASN A 157 23.41 10.29 -2.41
CA ASN A 157 22.21 10.04 -3.24
C ASN A 157 21.86 11.26 -4.10
N LEU A 158 21.84 12.46 -3.52
CA LEU A 158 21.54 13.70 -4.24
C LEU A 158 22.60 14.03 -5.31
N LYS A 159 23.88 13.73 -5.04
CA LYS A 159 24.96 13.85 -6.03
C LYS A 159 24.76 12.90 -7.20
N ARG A 160 24.45 11.63 -6.93
CA ARG A 160 24.20 10.64 -7.99
C ARG A 160 22.96 10.95 -8.82
N ALA A 161 21.93 11.48 -8.19
CA ALA A 161 20.72 11.96 -8.86
C ALA A 161 20.95 13.22 -9.71
N ASN A 162 22.20 13.78 -9.75
CA ASN A 162 22.57 14.97 -10.50
C ASN A 162 21.64 16.17 -10.21
N VAL A 163 21.25 16.35 -8.96
CA VAL A 163 20.39 17.47 -8.57
C VAL A 163 21.08 18.80 -8.88
N SER A 164 20.51 19.56 -9.79
CA SER A 164 21.06 20.82 -10.29
C SER A 164 20.03 21.96 -10.17
N PRO A 165 20.44 23.23 -9.97
CA PRO A 165 21.81 23.68 -9.67
C PRO A 165 22.27 23.31 -8.24
N ALA A 166 23.56 23.46 -7.93
CA ALA A 166 24.14 23.13 -6.64
C ALA A 166 23.38 23.75 -5.45
N VAL A 167 22.93 25.00 -5.58
CA VAL A 167 22.12 25.70 -4.57
C VAL A 167 20.82 24.93 -4.24
N LYS A 168 20.20 24.31 -5.24
CA LYS A 168 18.99 23.48 -5.04
C LYS A 168 19.34 22.22 -4.23
N LYS A 169 20.44 21.55 -4.56
CA LYS A 169 20.93 20.39 -3.82
C LYS A 169 21.20 20.75 -2.35
N ASP A 170 21.93 21.85 -2.12
CA ASP A 170 22.29 22.28 -0.76
C ASP A 170 21.05 22.67 0.05
N LYS A 171 20.06 23.30 -0.58
CA LYS A 171 18.77 23.60 0.06
C LYS A 171 18.00 22.35 0.47
N ILE A 172 17.97 21.32 -0.40
CA ILE A 172 17.32 20.02 -0.10
C ILE A 172 18.09 19.34 1.02
N LEU A 173 19.40 19.22 0.91
CA LEU A 173 20.24 18.57 1.91
C LEU A 173 20.15 19.25 3.29
N GLY A 174 20.05 20.58 3.30
CA GLY A 174 19.88 21.38 4.51
C GLY A 174 18.61 21.03 5.29
N GLN A 175 17.54 20.56 4.64
CA GLN A 175 16.32 20.13 5.32
C GLN A 175 16.53 18.88 6.19
N PHE A 176 17.54 18.09 5.92
CA PHE A 176 17.89 16.87 6.67
C PHE A 176 18.96 17.12 7.74
N ALA A 177 19.46 18.36 7.92
CA ALA A 177 20.53 18.66 8.87
C ALA A 177 20.16 18.26 10.32
N PHE A 178 18.87 18.41 10.70
CA PHE A 178 18.40 18.05 12.04
C PHE A 178 18.68 16.57 12.39
N ILE A 179 18.75 15.66 11.40
CA ILE A 179 19.03 14.22 11.63
C ILE A 179 20.38 14.03 12.31
N LYS A 180 21.40 14.79 11.90
CA LYS A 180 22.74 14.72 12.52
C LYS A 180 22.87 15.60 13.75
N ASP A 181 22.07 16.69 13.84
CA ASP A 181 22.22 17.70 14.89
C ASP A 181 21.37 17.38 16.13
N THR A 182 20.33 16.54 16.01
CA THR A 182 19.45 16.18 17.13
C THR A 182 20.12 15.10 17.99
N VAL A 183 20.54 15.47 19.19
CA VAL A 183 21.23 14.58 20.14
C VAL A 183 20.43 13.30 20.39
N LYS A 184 19.15 13.42 20.72
CA LYS A 184 18.29 12.27 21.04
C LYS A 184 18.18 11.24 19.94
N LEU A 185 18.30 11.63 18.67
CA LEU A 185 18.28 10.71 17.55
C LEU A 185 19.56 9.87 17.43
N ASN A 186 20.66 10.41 17.97
CA ASN A 186 22.01 9.90 17.80
C ASN A 186 22.56 9.15 19.04
N GLU A 187 21.88 9.26 20.18
CA GLU A 187 22.24 8.54 21.41
C GLU A 187 21.49 7.19 21.48
N ILE A 188 22.12 6.23 22.16
CA ILE A 188 21.49 4.93 22.42
C ILE A 188 20.33 5.15 23.39
N ASP A 189 19.12 4.77 22.99
CA ASP A 189 17.95 4.77 23.85
C ASP A 189 17.93 3.50 24.71
N ASP A 190 17.74 3.64 26.03
CA ASP A 190 17.78 2.53 26.98
C ASP A 190 16.72 1.46 26.71
N LYS A 191 15.57 1.83 26.16
CA LYS A 191 14.48 0.89 25.86
C LYS A 191 14.72 0.15 24.55
N LEU A 192 15.29 0.83 23.56
CA LEU A 192 15.57 0.26 22.25
C LEU A 192 16.90 -0.52 22.24
N ASN A 193 17.81 -0.21 23.17
CA ASN A 193 19.20 -0.71 23.18
C ASN A 193 19.96 -0.44 21.87
N LYS A 194 19.56 0.62 21.19
CA LYS A 194 20.13 1.15 19.93
C LYS A 194 19.72 2.61 19.76
N THR A 195 20.30 3.29 18.78
CA THR A 195 19.85 4.65 18.44
C THR A 195 18.45 4.62 17.83
N PRO A 196 17.61 5.64 18.05
CA PRO A 196 16.34 5.78 17.35
C PRO A 196 16.48 5.74 15.81
N LEU A 197 17.54 6.31 15.26
CA LEU A 197 17.83 6.26 13.82
C LEU A 197 18.02 4.85 13.31
N LYS A 198 18.75 4.02 14.05
CA LYS A 198 18.90 2.60 13.69
C LYS A 198 17.55 1.88 13.75
N HIS A 199 16.77 2.11 14.81
CA HIS A 199 15.45 1.52 14.96
C HIS A 199 14.53 1.87 13.79
N PHE A 200 14.46 3.14 13.40
CA PHE A 200 13.66 3.58 12.26
C PHE A 200 14.16 3.03 10.92
N ALA A 201 15.49 2.94 10.75
CA ALA A 201 16.09 2.35 9.55
C ALA A 201 15.78 0.86 9.41
N GLU A 202 15.87 0.09 10.48
CA GLU A 202 15.48 -1.32 10.52
C GLU A 202 13.99 -1.52 10.22
N PHE A 203 13.14 -0.67 10.79
CA PHE A 203 11.68 -0.70 10.52
C PHE A 203 11.33 -0.44 9.06
N LEU A 204 12.03 0.50 8.42
CA LEU A 204 11.77 0.87 7.02
C LEU A 204 12.41 -0.08 6.00
N TYR A 205 13.37 -0.89 6.44
CA TYR A 205 14.04 -1.87 5.59
C TYR A 205 13.32 -3.21 5.54
N GLY A 206 12.66 -3.58 6.64
CA GLY A 206 12.10 -4.89 6.90
C GLY A 206 10.76 -5.24 6.56
#